data_a580e93c5e8c0db699424511f4e091df
#
_entry.id   a580e93c5e8c0db699424511f4e091df
#
_cell.length_a   1.000
_cell.length_b   1.000
_cell.length_c   1.000
_cell.angle_alpha   90.00
_cell.angle_beta   90.00
_cell.angle_gamma   90.00
#
_symmetry.space_group_name_H-M   'P 1'
#
loop_
_entity.id
_entity.type
_entity.pdbx_description
1 polymer ?
#
loop_
_entity_poly.entity_id
_entity_poly.type
_entity_poly.pdbx_seq_one_letter_code
_entity_poly.pdbx_strand_id
1 'polypeptide(L)'
;MSKIALQIELQSTGTVTAGSNVLFDTIVHSDADIGYDSSTGVITFNQTGSYVITWWVATQSSTSPETVFALSPSLGNTLVGNSPLKTGTVSGTGVIDVAVPPFTLSLINSSLTTFYYSAQVPLKATLIAVRNGGTVDTMGCFAVAQLTHILSQMIAAYSTTTWSVFSTSLASYSGMPLDLYTSPQATGPGLLRLVDANGNYETLSLAHITAIYPGAGTVYDPAFTFLPPPVPLPPGCDTNLITAIQSYLPLGTSVNIRLGPSVSASGDIYRNEYGVLVLSDTDGNTPIVIATPQILRIFTDTDPALSLVAPKSIGTKPSITVIKE
;
A
#
# COMPACT_ATOMS: atom_id res chain seq x y z
N MET A 1 0.39 -5.56 8.19
CA MET A 1 0.38 -6.50 7.05
C MET A 1 0.80 -7.85 7.55
N SER A 2 -0.01 -8.88 7.38
CA SER A 2 0.41 -10.26 7.53
C SER A 2 1.51 -10.50 6.48
N LYS A 3 2.73 -10.84 6.93
CA LYS A 3 3.80 -11.28 6.03
C LYS A 3 3.38 -12.66 5.57
N ILE A 4 2.96 -12.79 4.32
CA ILE A 4 2.65 -14.09 3.74
C ILE A 4 3.96 -14.74 3.36
N ALA A 5 4.33 -15.79 4.06
CA ALA A 5 5.58 -16.50 3.88
C ALA A 5 5.40 -18.02 4.03
N LEU A 6 6.24 -18.76 3.31
CA LEU A 6 6.42 -20.20 3.44
C LEU A 6 7.92 -20.48 3.55
N GLN A 7 8.31 -21.31 4.49
CA GLN A 7 9.65 -21.92 4.54
C GLN A 7 9.50 -23.42 4.72
N ILE A 8 10.06 -24.17 3.77
CA ILE A 8 10.07 -25.63 3.76
C ILE A 8 11.49 -26.16 3.58
N GLU A 9 11.75 -27.30 4.21
CA GLU A 9 13.08 -27.92 4.25
C GLU A 9 12.99 -29.41 3.92
N LEU A 10 14.08 -29.92 3.34
CA LEU A 10 14.30 -31.36 3.16
C LEU A 10 15.48 -31.78 4.03
N GLN A 11 15.22 -32.65 5.00
CA GLN A 11 16.23 -33.18 5.90
C GLN A 11 16.54 -34.65 5.60
N SER A 12 15.61 -35.39 5.02
CA SER A 12 15.76 -36.78 4.68
C SER A 12 16.73 -37.01 3.52
N THR A 13 17.47 -38.11 3.59
CA THR A 13 18.28 -38.59 2.46
C THR A 13 17.39 -39.18 1.38
N GLY A 14 17.92 -39.26 0.13
CA GLY A 14 17.16 -39.84 -0.97
C GLY A 14 17.64 -39.34 -2.33
N THR A 15 16.75 -39.47 -3.30
CA THR A 15 16.99 -39.05 -4.68
C THR A 15 15.81 -38.28 -5.24
N VAL A 16 16.10 -37.51 -6.27
CA VAL A 16 15.08 -36.87 -7.09
C VAL A 16 15.33 -37.25 -8.56
N THR A 17 14.36 -37.92 -9.17
CA THR A 17 14.46 -38.35 -10.57
C THR A 17 14.30 -37.17 -11.53
N ALA A 18 14.79 -37.35 -12.75
CA ALA A 18 14.61 -36.36 -13.82
C ALA A 18 13.12 -36.00 -13.99
N GLY A 19 12.80 -34.74 -14.08
CA GLY A 19 11.45 -34.23 -14.24
C GLY A 19 10.55 -34.27 -12.98
N SER A 20 11.03 -34.82 -11.85
CA SER A 20 10.25 -34.94 -10.63
C SER A 20 10.42 -33.75 -9.70
N ASN A 21 9.39 -33.52 -8.88
CA ASN A 21 9.39 -32.51 -7.85
C ASN A 21 10.34 -32.87 -6.70
N VAL A 22 11.00 -31.87 -6.12
CA VAL A 22 11.67 -31.98 -4.84
C VAL A 22 10.59 -32.04 -3.75
N LEU A 23 10.58 -33.11 -2.97
CA LEU A 23 9.61 -33.31 -1.89
C LEU A 23 10.25 -32.88 -0.58
N PHE A 24 9.85 -31.74 -0.05
CA PHE A 24 10.27 -31.26 1.26
C PHE A 24 9.50 -31.98 2.36
N ASP A 25 10.17 -32.38 3.42
CA ASP A 25 9.59 -33.17 4.51
C ASP A 25 9.26 -32.35 5.76
N THR A 26 9.71 -31.12 5.84
CA THR A 26 9.55 -30.26 7.01
C THR A 26 9.00 -28.90 6.60
N ILE A 27 7.89 -28.48 7.22
CA ILE A 27 7.37 -27.12 7.14
C ILE A 27 7.89 -26.36 8.36
N VAL A 28 8.79 -25.40 8.14
CA VAL A 28 9.36 -24.55 9.20
C VAL A 28 8.42 -23.40 9.51
N HIS A 29 7.83 -22.82 8.45
CA HIS A 29 6.86 -21.73 8.56
C HIS A 29 5.87 -21.81 7.40
N SER A 30 4.60 -21.54 7.68
CA SER A 30 3.55 -21.44 6.66
C SER A 30 2.44 -20.51 7.15
N ASP A 31 2.14 -19.50 6.37
CA ASP A 31 0.95 -18.69 6.55
C ASP A 31 -0.25 -19.32 5.83
N ALA A 32 -1.47 -18.99 6.27
CA ALA A 32 -2.71 -19.58 5.77
C ALA A 32 -2.95 -19.41 4.25
N ASP A 33 -2.29 -18.42 3.65
CA ASP A 33 -2.47 -18.05 2.23
C ASP A 33 -1.47 -18.74 1.29
N ILE A 34 -0.50 -19.51 1.82
CA ILE A 34 0.41 -20.36 1.03
C ILE A 34 0.36 -21.77 1.58
N GLY A 35 -0.17 -22.71 0.79
CA GLY A 35 -0.19 -24.12 1.12
C GLY A 35 1.00 -24.87 0.52
N TYR A 36 1.44 -25.95 1.18
CA TYR A 36 2.41 -26.90 0.64
C TYR A 36 1.89 -28.33 0.84
N ASP A 37 1.92 -29.11 -0.23
CA ASP A 37 1.60 -30.55 -0.20
C ASP A 37 2.90 -31.37 -0.27
N SER A 38 3.27 -31.99 0.83
CA SER A 38 4.51 -32.79 0.95
C SER A 38 4.47 -34.08 0.13
N SER A 39 3.30 -34.56 -0.27
CA SER A 39 3.15 -35.78 -1.07
C SER A 39 3.42 -35.52 -2.57
N THR A 40 3.12 -34.32 -3.03
CA THR A 40 3.27 -33.93 -4.44
C THR A 40 4.39 -32.92 -4.67
N GLY A 41 4.86 -32.22 -3.64
CA GLY A 41 5.84 -31.15 -3.73
C GLY A 41 5.27 -29.85 -4.31
N VAL A 42 3.95 -29.72 -4.35
CA VAL A 42 3.25 -28.54 -4.90
C VAL A 42 3.05 -27.48 -3.83
N ILE A 43 3.42 -26.27 -4.15
CA ILE A 43 3.14 -25.05 -3.37
C ILE A 43 1.96 -24.36 -4.03
N THR A 44 0.95 -23.96 -3.22
CA THR A 44 -0.26 -23.27 -3.70
C THR A 44 -0.34 -21.88 -3.09
N PHE A 45 -0.44 -20.87 -3.93
CA PHE A 45 -0.63 -19.47 -3.54
C PHE A 45 -2.10 -19.10 -3.70
N ASN A 46 -2.74 -18.74 -2.59
CA ASN A 46 -4.17 -18.42 -2.52
C ASN A 46 -4.46 -16.91 -2.56
N GLN A 47 -3.43 -16.06 -2.64
CA GLN A 47 -3.58 -14.61 -2.76
C GLN A 47 -2.81 -14.06 -3.95
N THR A 48 -3.37 -13.02 -4.57
CA THR A 48 -2.71 -12.23 -5.61
C THR A 48 -1.48 -11.49 -5.05
N GLY A 49 -0.48 -11.26 -5.88
CA GLY A 49 0.72 -10.49 -5.53
C GLY A 49 1.98 -11.02 -6.16
N SER A 50 3.07 -10.28 -6.01
CA SER A 50 4.41 -10.72 -6.38
C SER A 50 5.05 -11.49 -5.24
N TYR A 51 5.62 -12.63 -5.53
CA TYR A 51 6.32 -13.48 -4.56
C TYR A 51 7.78 -13.63 -4.97
N VAL A 52 8.68 -13.37 -4.02
CA VAL A 52 10.10 -13.69 -4.15
C VAL A 52 10.31 -15.10 -3.60
N ILE A 53 10.88 -15.97 -4.42
CA ILE A 53 11.15 -17.36 -4.08
C ILE A 53 12.65 -17.59 -4.18
N THR A 54 13.24 -18.04 -3.08
CA THR A 54 14.66 -18.41 -3.01
C THR A 54 14.75 -19.86 -2.59
N TRP A 55 15.62 -20.61 -3.26
CA TRP A 55 15.82 -22.02 -2.96
C TRP A 55 17.24 -22.45 -3.16
N TRP A 56 17.61 -23.55 -2.55
CA TRP A 56 18.84 -24.28 -2.82
C TRP A 56 18.68 -25.78 -2.56
N VAL A 57 19.48 -26.58 -3.24
CA VAL A 57 19.54 -28.05 -3.11
C VAL A 57 20.99 -28.48 -3.03
N ALA A 58 21.35 -29.26 -2.01
CA ALA A 58 22.65 -29.88 -1.87
C ALA A 58 22.64 -31.26 -2.53
N THR A 59 23.48 -31.44 -3.53
CA THR A 59 23.58 -32.68 -4.31
C THR A 59 24.92 -33.37 -4.14
N GLN A 60 24.93 -34.69 -4.28
CA GLN A 60 26.13 -35.48 -4.42
C GLN A 60 25.99 -36.41 -5.60
N SER A 61 27.04 -36.55 -6.38
CA SER A 61 27.25 -37.51 -7.47
C SER A 61 26.01 -37.84 -8.34
N SER A 62 26.10 -37.55 -9.58
CA SER A 62 25.17 -38.02 -10.61
C SER A 62 25.98 -38.41 -11.86
N THR A 63 25.32 -39.06 -12.84
CA THR A 63 25.90 -39.33 -14.17
C THR A 63 25.81 -38.13 -15.10
N SER A 64 25.07 -37.08 -14.73
CA SER A 64 24.91 -35.86 -15.52
C SER A 64 26.17 -35.01 -15.53
N PRO A 65 26.50 -34.33 -16.62
CA PRO A 65 27.59 -33.35 -16.68
C PRO A 65 27.26 -32.08 -15.90
N GLU A 66 25.99 -31.77 -15.68
CA GLU A 66 25.47 -30.54 -15.04
C GLU A 66 24.32 -30.86 -14.08
N THR A 67 24.09 -29.98 -13.13
CA THR A 67 22.96 -30.04 -12.19
C THR A 67 22.02 -28.89 -12.47
N VAL A 68 20.78 -29.19 -12.79
CA VAL A 68 19.75 -28.19 -13.10
C VAL A 68 18.50 -28.43 -12.25
N PHE A 69 18.13 -27.45 -11.46
CA PHE A 69 16.85 -27.40 -10.79
C PHE A 69 16.09 -26.18 -11.27
N ALA A 70 14.78 -26.24 -11.26
CA ALA A 70 13.96 -25.14 -11.73
C ALA A 70 12.67 -24.99 -10.93
N LEU A 71 12.23 -23.75 -10.76
CA LEU A 71 10.87 -23.45 -10.35
C LEU A 71 9.96 -23.63 -11.56
N SER A 72 8.95 -24.50 -11.42
CA SER A 72 7.97 -24.80 -12.46
C SER A 72 6.60 -24.27 -12.03
N PRO A 73 6.22 -23.06 -12.50
CA PRO A 73 4.91 -22.49 -12.20
C PRO A 73 3.81 -23.11 -13.08
N SER A 74 2.57 -23.10 -12.59
CA SER A 74 1.41 -23.55 -13.37
C SER A 74 1.12 -22.70 -14.59
N LEU A 75 1.53 -21.43 -14.56
CA LEU A 75 1.43 -20.46 -15.66
C LEU A 75 2.74 -19.68 -15.74
N GLY A 76 3.23 -19.45 -16.96
CA GLY A 76 4.46 -18.70 -17.19
C GLY A 76 5.68 -19.57 -17.48
N ASN A 77 6.86 -18.96 -17.46
CA ASN A 77 8.11 -19.62 -17.82
C ASN A 77 8.76 -20.28 -16.59
N THR A 78 9.41 -21.39 -16.83
CA THR A 78 10.26 -22.07 -15.83
C THR A 78 11.48 -21.20 -15.49
N LEU A 79 11.77 -21.06 -14.19
CA LEU A 79 12.91 -20.27 -13.68
C LEU A 79 14.03 -21.21 -13.26
N VAL A 80 15.11 -21.21 -14.00
CA VAL A 80 16.19 -22.21 -13.90
C VAL A 80 17.30 -21.70 -12.97
N GLY A 81 17.77 -22.59 -12.09
CA GLY A 81 19.05 -22.47 -11.40
C GLY A 81 19.95 -23.65 -11.80
N ASN A 82 21.20 -23.40 -12.10
CA ASN A 82 22.12 -24.41 -12.58
C ASN A 82 23.48 -24.36 -11.87
N SER A 83 24.18 -25.47 -11.89
CA SER A 83 25.58 -25.57 -11.46
C SER A 83 26.37 -26.45 -12.45
N PRO A 84 27.59 -26.03 -12.81
CA PRO A 84 28.47 -26.84 -13.63
C PRO A 84 29.08 -28.02 -12.85
N LEU A 85 28.84 -28.09 -11.54
CA LEU A 85 29.36 -29.13 -10.66
C LEU A 85 28.29 -30.18 -10.37
N LYS A 86 28.68 -31.45 -10.37
CA LYS A 86 27.81 -32.60 -10.05
C LYS A 86 27.55 -32.74 -8.55
N THR A 87 28.42 -32.18 -7.73
CA THR A 87 28.37 -32.22 -6.30
C THR A 87 28.48 -30.79 -5.76
N GLY A 88 27.72 -30.46 -4.74
CA GLY A 88 27.70 -29.13 -4.14
C GLY A 88 26.28 -28.61 -3.99
N THR A 89 26.16 -27.29 -4.02
CA THR A 89 24.89 -26.63 -3.87
C THR A 89 24.46 -25.98 -5.18
N VAL A 90 23.23 -26.24 -5.59
CA VAL A 90 22.55 -25.51 -6.65
C VAL A 90 21.52 -24.59 -6.00
N SER A 91 21.49 -23.35 -6.43
CA SER A 91 20.56 -22.36 -5.90
C SER A 91 19.95 -21.53 -7.00
N GLY A 92 18.80 -20.95 -6.70
CA GLY A 92 18.14 -20.01 -7.57
C GLY A 92 17.23 -19.07 -6.81
N THR A 93 16.91 -17.96 -7.45
CA THR A 93 15.94 -16.98 -6.97
C THR A 93 15.04 -16.61 -8.14
N GLY A 94 13.75 -16.50 -7.88
CA GLY A 94 12.77 -16.08 -8.87
C GLY A 94 11.74 -15.14 -8.26
N VAL A 95 11.14 -14.32 -9.12
CA VAL A 95 9.96 -13.52 -8.80
C VAL A 95 8.80 -14.06 -9.61
N ILE A 96 7.67 -14.33 -8.96
CA ILE A 96 6.46 -14.86 -9.59
C ILE A 96 5.30 -13.93 -9.26
N ASP A 97 4.58 -13.50 -10.28
CA ASP A 97 3.38 -12.69 -10.15
C ASP A 97 2.14 -13.58 -10.20
N VAL A 98 1.44 -13.65 -9.08
CA VAL A 98 0.16 -14.36 -8.98
C VAL A 98 -0.96 -13.36 -9.27
N ALA A 99 -1.43 -13.36 -10.51
CA ALA A 99 -2.53 -12.49 -10.94
C ALA A 99 -3.90 -13.07 -10.59
N VAL A 100 -4.05 -14.41 -10.69
CA VAL A 100 -5.31 -15.13 -10.43
C VAL A 100 -5.03 -16.34 -9.55
N PRO A 101 -5.47 -16.35 -8.28
CA PRO A 101 -5.37 -17.52 -7.43
C PRO A 101 -6.51 -18.56 -7.73
N PRO A 102 -6.33 -19.84 -7.42
CA PRO A 102 -5.09 -20.43 -6.90
C PRO A 102 -4.02 -20.59 -7.99
N PHE A 103 -2.78 -20.30 -7.62
CA PHE A 103 -1.61 -20.46 -8.50
C PHE A 103 -0.67 -21.48 -7.87
N THR A 104 -0.10 -22.41 -8.67
CA THR A 104 0.76 -23.45 -8.14
C THR A 104 2.19 -23.35 -8.67
N LEU A 105 3.13 -23.85 -7.86
CA LEU A 105 4.55 -23.85 -8.12
C LEU A 105 5.17 -25.12 -7.56
N SER A 106 6.17 -25.68 -8.26
CA SER A 106 7.01 -26.76 -7.75
C SER A 106 8.48 -26.48 -8.03
N LEU A 107 9.37 -26.98 -7.18
CA LEU A 107 10.80 -27.08 -7.49
C LEU A 107 11.07 -28.44 -8.11
N ILE A 108 11.56 -28.48 -9.34
CA ILE A 108 11.77 -29.72 -10.11
C ILE A 108 13.24 -29.99 -10.39
N ASN A 109 13.62 -31.24 -10.48
CA ASN A 109 14.88 -31.64 -11.10
C ASN A 109 14.72 -31.54 -12.64
N SER A 110 15.23 -30.46 -13.22
CA SER A 110 15.17 -30.20 -14.66
C SER A 110 16.36 -30.78 -15.43
N SER A 111 17.23 -31.52 -14.75
CA SER A 111 18.33 -32.27 -15.39
C SER A 111 17.81 -33.52 -16.08
N LEU A 112 18.67 -34.14 -16.91
CA LEU A 112 18.33 -35.34 -17.65
C LEU A 112 18.47 -36.64 -16.82
N THR A 113 18.95 -36.56 -15.57
CA THR A 113 19.27 -37.72 -14.73
C THR A 113 18.75 -37.56 -13.30
N THR A 114 18.78 -38.71 -12.58
CA THR A 114 18.49 -38.73 -11.16
C THR A 114 19.65 -38.15 -10.34
N PHE A 115 19.35 -37.28 -9.42
CA PHE A 115 20.29 -36.76 -8.43
C PHE A 115 20.08 -37.38 -7.05
N TYR A 116 21.21 -37.55 -6.33
CA TYR A 116 21.23 -37.93 -4.92
C TYR A 116 21.40 -36.65 -4.09
N TYR A 117 20.62 -36.53 -3.02
CA TYR A 117 20.85 -35.48 -2.05
C TYR A 117 22.13 -35.75 -1.25
N SER A 118 22.84 -34.69 -0.89
CA SER A 118 24.12 -34.84 -0.17
C SER A 118 23.91 -35.46 1.20
N ALA A 119 24.59 -36.59 1.45
CA ALA A 119 24.60 -37.23 2.77
C ALA A 119 25.50 -36.49 3.79
N GLN A 120 26.35 -35.56 3.33
CA GLN A 120 27.35 -34.90 4.18
C GLN A 120 26.82 -33.71 4.97
N VAL A 121 25.61 -33.24 4.64
CA VAL A 121 24.98 -32.08 5.31
C VAL A 121 23.63 -32.50 5.88
N PRO A 122 23.25 -32.00 7.07
CA PRO A 122 21.96 -32.34 7.68
C PRO A 122 20.77 -31.83 6.87
N LEU A 123 20.85 -30.61 6.35
CA LEU A 123 19.82 -29.99 5.52
C LEU A 123 20.17 -30.20 4.05
N LYS A 124 19.25 -30.81 3.28
CA LYS A 124 19.45 -31.20 1.87
C LYS A 124 18.94 -30.15 0.89
N ALA A 125 17.83 -29.51 1.24
CA ALA A 125 17.25 -28.45 0.44
C ALA A 125 16.43 -27.49 1.32
N THR A 126 16.30 -26.27 0.86
CA THR A 126 15.36 -25.30 1.43
C THR A 126 14.68 -24.53 0.31
N LEU A 127 13.44 -24.15 0.54
CA LEU A 127 12.72 -23.20 -0.28
C LEU A 127 11.99 -22.21 0.63
N ILE A 128 12.17 -20.94 0.32
CA ILE A 128 11.50 -19.83 0.99
C ILE A 128 10.72 -19.07 -0.07
N ALA A 129 9.43 -18.90 0.15
CA ALA A 129 8.57 -18.03 -0.63
C ALA A 129 8.06 -16.91 0.27
N VAL A 130 8.31 -15.67 -0.10
CA VAL A 130 7.82 -14.51 0.62
C VAL A 130 7.05 -13.65 -0.36
N ARG A 131 5.80 -13.34 -0.02
CA ARG A 131 5.10 -12.31 -0.75
C ARG A 131 5.96 -11.06 -0.70
N ASN A 132 6.42 -10.63 -1.87
CA ASN A 132 6.97 -9.30 -1.97
C ASN A 132 5.80 -8.38 -1.60
N GLY A 133 5.73 -8.09 -0.30
CA GLY A 133 5.02 -6.94 0.14
C GLY A 133 5.77 -5.76 -0.43
N GLY A 134 5.76 -5.61 -1.77
CA GLY A 134 5.60 -4.28 -2.27
C GLY A 134 4.48 -3.79 -1.40
N THR A 135 4.78 -2.96 -0.45
CA THR A 135 3.83 -2.03 0.07
C THR A 135 3.28 -1.37 -1.19
N VAL A 136 2.27 -1.93 -1.82
CA VAL A 136 1.20 -1.07 -2.20
C VAL A 136 0.99 -0.36 -0.89
N ASP A 137 1.42 0.87 -0.83
CA ASP A 137 1.17 1.74 0.30
C ASP A 137 -0.36 1.79 0.40
N THR A 138 -0.92 0.73 1.01
CA THR A 138 -2.36 0.53 1.13
C THR A 138 -2.96 1.65 1.96
N MET A 139 -2.09 2.40 2.64
CA MET A 139 -2.45 3.53 3.48
C MET A 139 -2.36 4.84 2.71
N GLY A 140 -1.28 5.10 1.99
CA GLY A 140 -1.20 6.20 1.04
C GLY A 140 -2.26 6.03 -0.04
N CYS A 141 -2.49 4.80 -0.50
CA CYS A 141 -3.58 4.48 -1.41
C CYS A 141 -4.96 4.70 -0.78
N PHE A 142 -5.19 4.34 0.50
CA PHE A 142 -6.47 4.60 1.14
C PHE A 142 -6.69 6.09 1.37
N ALA A 143 -5.71 6.84 1.87
CA ALA A 143 -5.82 8.28 2.05
C ALA A 143 -6.08 9.01 0.72
N VAL A 144 -5.41 8.60 -0.36
CA VAL A 144 -5.67 9.11 -1.71
C VAL A 144 -7.06 8.69 -2.20
N ALA A 145 -7.49 7.46 -1.94
CA ALA A 145 -8.84 7.01 -2.27
C ALA A 145 -9.92 7.77 -1.50
N GLN A 146 -9.69 8.04 -0.21
CA GLN A 146 -10.59 8.85 0.62
C GLN A 146 -10.65 10.29 0.09
N LEU A 147 -9.49 10.89 -0.20
CA LEU A 147 -9.42 12.22 -0.81
C LEU A 147 -10.14 12.24 -2.17
N THR A 148 -9.92 11.25 -3.00
CA THR A 148 -10.59 11.09 -4.30
C THR A 148 -12.10 11.02 -4.14
N HIS A 149 -12.56 10.21 -3.17
CA HIS A 149 -13.99 10.05 -2.90
C HIS A 149 -14.66 11.36 -2.49
N ILE A 150 -14.06 12.12 -1.58
CA ILE A 150 -14.60 13.42 -1.17
C ILE A 150 -14.51 14.45 -2.31
N LEU A 151 -13.42 14.45 -3.08
CA LEU A 151 -13.25 15.37 -4.22
C LEU A 151 -14.30 15.15 -5.32
N SER A 152 -14.67 13.89 -5.60
CA SER A 152 -15.71 13.61 -6.60
C SER A 152 -17.05 14.23 -6.21
N GLN A 153 -17.38 14.22 -4.92
CA GLN A 153 -18.59 14.84 -4.38
C GLN A 153 -18.49 16.38 -4.36
N MET A 154 -17.32 16.92 -3.97
CA MET A 154 -17.07 18.35 -3.99
C MET A 154 -17.11 18.94 -5.39
N ILE A 155 -16.60 18.27 -6.41
CA ILE A 155 -16.69 18.70 -7.83
C ILE A 155 -18.15 18.85 -8.23
N ALA A 156 -19.01 17.91 -7.85
CA ALA A 156 -20.44 17.99 -8.15
C ALA A 156 -21.12 19.15 -7.39
N ALA A 157 -20.79 19.34 -6.11
CA ALA A 157 -21.43 20.35 -5.25
C ALA A 157 -20.92 21.78 -5.50
N TYR A 158 -19.61 21.94 -5.85
CA TYR A 158 -18.96 23.25 -5.94
C TYR A 158 -18.36 23.50 -7.33
N SER A 159 -18.99 23.01 -8.39
CA SER A 159 -18.50 23.08 -9.78
C SER A 159 -18.32 24.50 -10.33
N THR A 160 -19.00 25.48 -9.74
CA THR A 160 -19.01 26.89 -10.21
C THR A 160 -18.13 27.81 -9.36
N THR A 161 -17.47 27.28 -8.32
CA THR A 161 -16.61 28.08 -7.45
C THR A 161 -15.14 27.94 -7.87
N THR A 162 -14.35 28.99 -7.60
CA THR A 162 -12.90 28.90 -7.79
C THR A 162 -12.26 28.27 -6.57
N TRP A 163 -11.67 27.11 -6.78
CA TRP A 163 -10.92 26.39 -5.74
C TRP A 163 -9.50 26.92 -5.61
N SER A 164 -8.97 26.85 -4.38
CA SER A 164 -7.54 26.95 -4.14
C SER A 164 -7.05 25.58 -3.64
N VAL A 165 -6.13 24.99 -4.40
CA VAL A 165 -5.54 23.67 -4.10
C VAL A 165 -4.09 23.86 -3.70
N PHE A 166 -3.71 23.34 -2.55
CA PHE A 166 -2.37 23.42 -1.97
C PHE A 166 -1.66 22.10 -2.12
N SER A 167 -0.41 22.14 -2.52
CA SER A 167 0.42 20.96 -2.75
C SER A 167 1.62 20.90 -1.80
N THR A 168 2.24 19.73 -1.72
CA THR A 168 3.49 19.51 -0.97
C THR A 168 4.66 20.35 -1.47
N SER A 169 4.60 20.87 -2.71
CA SER A 169 5.66 21.64 -3.36
C SER A 169 5.61 23.14 -3.10
N LEU A 170 4.89 23.59 -2.05
CA LEU A 170 4.76 25.01 -1.67
C LEU A 170 3.90 25.87 -2.59
N ALA A 171 3.39 25.33 -3.69
CA ALA A 171 2.56 26.04 -4.63
C ALA A 171 1.08 25.91 -4.27
N SER A 172 0.34 27.00 -4.49
CA SER A 172 -1.13 26.99 -4.54
C SER A 172 -1.57 27.21 -5.98
N TYR A 173 -2.56 26.44 -6.39
CA TYR A 173 -3.15 26.51 -7.72
C TYR A 173 -4.62 26.90 -7.58
N SER A 174 -5.10 27.79 -8.43
CA SER A 174 -6.47 28.27 -8.36
C SER A 174 -7.18 28.07 -9.69
N GLY A 175 -8.39 27.52 -9.65
CA GLY A 175 -9.22 27.30 -10.83
C GLY A 175 -10.56 26.69 -10.48
N MET A 176 -11.46 26.68 -11.44
CA MET A 176 -12.73 25.94 -11.32
C MET A 176 -12.45 24.45 -11.49
N PRO A 177 -13.05 23.57 -10.64
CA PRO A 177 -12.86 22.14 -10.77
C PRO A 177 -13.48 21.63 -12.07
N LEU A 178 -12.73 20.81 -12.81
CA LEU A 178 -13.19 20.18 -14.02
C LEU A 178 -13.61 18.72 -13.77
N ASP A 179 -12.62 17.89 -13.45
CA ASP A 179 -12.83 16.46 -13.16
C ASP A 179 -11.64 15.82 -12.45
N LEU A 180 -11.81 14.51 -12.18
CA LEU A 180 -10.75 13.60 -11.75
C LEU A 180 -10.35 12.71 -12.93
N TYR A 181 -9.12 12.86 -13.43
CA TYR A 181 -8.64 12.11 -14.57
C TYR A 181 -8.15 10.72 -14.17
N THR A 182 -8.69 9.70 -14.87
CA THR A 182 -8.28 8.29 -14.77
C THR A 182 -7.58 7.88 -16.07
N SER A 183 -6.38 7.29 -15.96
CA SER A 183 -5.71 6.67 -17.12
C SER A 183 -6.50 5.45 -17.61
N PRO A 184 -6.51 5.16 -18.93
CA PRO A 184 -7.17 3.97 -19.46
C PRO A 184 -6.69 2.62 -18.87
N GLN A 185 -5.45 2.59 -18.32
CA GLN A 185 -4.86 1.41 -17.69
C GLN A 185 -5.05 1.37 -16.17
N ALA A 186 -5.63 2.42 -15.57
CA ALA A 186 -5.78 2.55 -14.12
C ALA A 186 -7.19 2.19 -13.66
N THR A 187 -7.29 1.72 -12.40
CA THR A 187 -8.57 1.38 -11.76
C THR A 187 -9.23 2.57 -11.05
N GLY A 188 -8.53 3.71 -10.97
CA GLY A 188 -9.02 4.92 -10.32
C GLY A 188 -8.27 6.16 -10.76
N PRO A 189 -8.77 7.37 -10.41
CA PRO A 189 -8.17 8.62 -10.80
C PRO A 189 -6.84 8.87 -10.08
N GLY A 190 -5.90 9.48 -10.81
CA GLY A 190 -4.60 9.90 -10.28
C GLY A 190 -4.40 11.41 -10.26
N LEU A 191 -5.22 12.14 -10.98
CA LEU A 191 -5.05 13.58 -11.19
C LEU A 191 -6.35 14.35 -10.96
N LEU A 192 -6.26 15.52 -10.34
CA LEU A 192 -7.32 16.54 -10.31
C LEU A 192 -7.04 17.56 -11.41
N ARG A 193 -8.06 17.90 -12.22
CA ARG A 193 -7.95 18.95 -13.24
C ARG A 193 -8.80 20.14 -12.87
N LEU A 194 -8.20 21.32 -12.99
CA LEU A 194 -8.85 22.62 -12.80
C LEU A 194 -8.73 23.43 -14.10
N VAL A 195 -9.59 24.41 -14.26
CA VAL A 195 -9.51 25.41 -15.33
C VAL A 195 -9.30 26.77 -14.68
N ASP A 196 -8.19 27.43 -15.01
CA ASP A 196 -7.86 28.76 -14.51
C ASP A 196 -8.74 29.87 -15.14
N ALA A 197 -8.58 31.10 -14.67
CA ALA A 197 -9.34 32.24 -15.18
C ALA A 197 -9.07 32.59 -16.66
N ASN A 198 -7.97 32.07 -17.23
CA ASN A 198 -7.58 32.26 -18.63
C ASN A 198 -8.05 31.10 -19.53
N GLY A 199 -8.68 30.08 -18.96
CA GLY A 199 -9.10 28.88 -19.69
C GLY A 199 -8.01 27.81 -19.84
N ASN A 200 -6.87 27.95 -19.16
CA ASN A 200 -5.82 26.95 -19.17
C ASN A 200 -6.14 25.80 -18.17
N TYR A 201 -5.62 24.62 -18.49
CA TYR A 201 -5.80 23.44 -17.62
C TYR A 201 -4.64 23.33 -16.62
N GLU A 202 -4.98 23.37 -15.35
CA GLU A 202 -4.08 23.03 -14.25
C GLU A 202 -4.34 21.58 -13.80
N THR A 203 -3.31 20.74 -13.85
CA THR A 203 -3.43 19.32 -13.55
C THR A 203 -2.52 18.94 -12.38
N LEU A 204 -3.12 18.41 -11.32
CA LEU A 204 -2.47 18.18 -10.03
C LEU A 204 -2.51 16.71 -9.65
N SER A 205 -1.39 16.16 -9.18
CA SER A 205 -1.33 14.81 -8.64
C SER A 205 -2.08 14.72 -7.31
N LEU A 206 -3.03 13.80 -7.20
CA LEU A 206 -3.81 13.58 -5.97
C LEU A 206 -2.92 13.21 -4.77
N ALA A 207 -1.82 12.50 -4.99
CA ALA A 207 -0.89 12.12 -3.94
C ALA A 207 -0.11 13.31 -3.33
N HIS A 208 -0.08 14.45 -4.02
CA HIS A 208 0.65 15.64 -3.58
C HIS A 208 -0.26 16.76 -3.08
N ILE A 209 -1.56 16.57 -3.07
CA ILE A 209 -2.50 17.54 -2.51
C ILE A 209 -2.44 17.50 -0.99
N THR A 210 -2.23 18.65 -0.36
CA THR A 210 -2.21 18.79 1.10
C THR A 210 -3.52 19.34 1.65
N ALA A 211 -4.09 20.33 0.96
CA ALA A 211 -5.38 20.91 1.34
C ALA A 211 -6.12 21.49 0.13
N ILE A 212 -7.43 21.58 0.26
CA ILE A 212 -8.34 22.17 -0.73
C ILE A 212 -9.30 23.09 -0.04
N TYR A 213 -9.41 24.29 -0.60
CA TYR A 213 -10.37 25.29 -0.22
C TYR A 213 -11.28 25.59 -1.42
N PRO A 214 -12.57 25.22 -1.37
CA PRO A 214 -13.48 25.35 -2.52
C PRO A 214 -13.96 26.78 -2.78
N GLY A 215 -13.45 27.76 -2.05
CA GLY A 215 -13.73 29.18 -2.27
C GLY A 215 -14.63 29.80 -1.19
N ALA A 216 -14.62 31.14 -1.16
CA ALA A 216 -15.42 31.90 -0.21
C ALA A 216 -16.93 31.75 -0.48
N GLY A 217 -17.71 31.62 0.59
CA GLY A 217 -19.17 31.45 0.53
C GLY A 217 -19.64 30.01 0.28
N THR A 218 -18.74 29.04 0.17
CA THR A 218 -19.12 27.64 0.18
C THR A 218 -19.49 27.19 1.58
N VAL A 219 -20.47 26.30 1.67
CA VAL A 219 -20.92 25.67 2.92
C VAL A 219 -20.72 24.16 2.77
N TYR A 220 -20.22 23.51 3.80
CA TYR A 220 -20.03 22.05 3.78
C TYR A 220 -21.37 21.33 3.57
N ASP A 221 -21.41 20.44 2.58
CA ASP A 221 -22.60 19.63 2.35
C ASP A 221 -22.60 18.43 3.32
N PRO A 222 -23.57 18.37 4.26
CA PRO A 222 -23.68 17.25 5.20
C PRO A 222 -24.00 15.91 4.53
N ALA A 223 -24.39 15.90 3.26
CA ALA A 223 -24.61 14.69 2.49
C ALA A 223 -23.31 14.01 1.99
N PHE A 224 -22.17 14.68 2.12
CA PHE A 224 -20.89 14.07 1.77
C PHE A 224 -20.62 12.82 2.60
N THR A 225 -20.27 11.75 1.88
CA THR A 225 -19.94 10.44 2.45
C THR A 225 -18.45 10.23 2.47
N PHE A 226 -18.00 9.30 3.33
CA PHE A 226 -16.60 8.88 3.43
C PHE A 226 -16.51 7.37 3.26
N LEU A 227 -15.37 6.91 2.75
CA LEU A 227 -15.09 5.48 2.67
C LEU A 227 -14.88 4.93 4.09
N PRO A 228 -15.43 3.77 4.41
CA PRO A 228 -15.16 3.13 5.70
C PRO A 228 -13.67 2.78 5.79
N PRO A 229 -13.05 2.95 6.98
CA PRO A 229 -11.66 2.54 7.17
C PRO A 229 -11.48 1.04 6.89
N PRO A 230 -10.30 0.61 6.42
CA PRO A 230 -10.04 -0.80 6.16
C PRO A 230 -10.11 -1.62 7.46
N VAL A 231 -10.66 -2.83 7.38
CA VAL A 231 -10.77 -3.76 8.52
C VAL A 231 -10.13 -5.10 8.14
N PRO A 232 -9.10 -5.55 8.87
CA PRO A 232 -8.40 -4.85 9.95
C PRO A 232 -7.60 -3.65 9.44
N LEU A 233 -7.30 -2.69 10.32
CA LEU A 233 -6.39 -1.59 9.99
C LEU A 233 -5.01 -2.15 9.63
N PRO A 234 -4.42 -1.79 8.48
CA PRO A 234 -3.10 -2.28 8.12
C PRO A 234 -2.05 -1.77 9.12
N PRO A 235 -1.11 -2.63 9.56
CA PRO A 235 -0.05 -2.22 10.48
C PRO A 235 0.94 -1.27 9.76
N GLY A 236 1.43 -0.26 10.47
CA GLY A 236 2.46 0.63 9.96
C GLY A 236 2.42 2.02 10.54
N CYS A 237 3.46 2.82 10.24
CA CYS A 237 3.62 4.17 10.78
C CYS A 237 2.48 5.10 10.33
N ASP A 238 2.00 4.96 9.10
CA ASP A 238 0.93 5.81 8.57
C ASP A 238 -0.40 5.55 9.27
N THR A 239 -0.74 4.28 9.55
CA THR A 239 -1.90 3.94 10.39
C THR A 239 -1.78 4.57 11.77
N ASN A 240 -0.61 4.44 12.39
CA ASN A 240 -0.37 5.03 13.70
C ASN A 240 -0.54 6.56 13.67
N LEU A 241 -0.04 7.22 12.62
CA LEU A 241 -0.21 8.66 12.44
C LEU A 241 -1.68 9.04 12.26
N ILE A 242 -2.38 8.42 11.31
CA ILE A 242 -3.78 8.76 11.00
C ILE A 242 -4.68 8.50 12.21
N THR A 243 -4.54 7.34 12.85
CA THR A 243 -5.36 7.00 14.04
C THR A 243 -5.02 7.88 15.24
N ALA A 244 -3.75 8.28 15.41
CA ALA A 244 -3.35 9.20 16.44
C ALA A 244 -3.99 10.59 16.24
N ILE A 245 -3.93 11.13 15.03
CA ILE A 245 -4.55 12.41 14.69
C ILE A 245 -6.08 12.32 14.88
N GLN A 246 -6.68 11.23 14.41
CA GLN A 246 -8.13 11.03 14.53
C GLN A 246 -8.59 10.97 15.99
N SER A 247 -7.84 10.30 16.86
CA SER A 247 -8.18 10.23 18.29
C SER A 247 -7.79 11.49 19.06
N TYR A 248 -6.75 12.21 18.62
CA TYR A 248 -6.28 13.42 19.29
C TYR A 248 -7.16 14.65 19.05
N LEU A 249 -7.86 14.72 17.90
CA LEU A 249 -8.64 15.88 17.47
C LEU A 249 -10.16 15.59 17.49
N PRO A 250 -10.85 15.74 18.64
CA PRO A 250 -12.31 15.67 18.67
C PRO A 250 -12.97 16.76 17.82
N LEU A 251 -14.19 16.48 17.36
CA LEU A 251 -15.00 17.46 16.63
C LEU A 251 -15.19 18.73 17.47
N GLY A 252 -15.18 19.89 16.83
CA GLY A 252 -15.31 21.21 17.45
C GLY A 252 -14.03 21.76 18.08
N THR A 253 -12.91 21.05 18.03
CA THR A 253 -11.62 21.58 18.51
C THR A 253 -11.11 22.67 17.56
N SER A 254 -10.82 23.86 18.10
CA SER A 254 -10.15 24.90 17.31
C SER A 254 -8.66 24.62 17.17
N VAL A 255 -8.18 24.63 15.94
CA VAL A 255 -6.81 24.23 15.60
C VAL A 255 -6.15 25.21 14.63
N ASN A 256 -4.82 25.23 14.68
CA ASN A 256 -3.97 25.72 13.61
C ASN A 256 -3.07 24.55 13.15
N ILE A 257 -3.25 24.12 11.91
CA ILE A 257 -2.57 22.97 11.32
C ILE A 257 -1.55 23.46 10.29
N ARG A 258 -0.30 23.03 10.43
CA ARG A 258 0.74 23.27 9.43
C ARG A 258 0.81 22.10 8.47
N LEU A 259 0.73 22.42 7.19
CA LEU A 259 0.74 21.48 6.05
C LEU A 259 2.00 21.76 5.21
N GLY A 260 3.02 20.94 5.41
CA GLY A 260 4.31 21.21 4.79
C GLY A 260 4.96 22.50 5.33
N PRO A 261 6.03 23.00 4.69
CA PRO A 261 6.82 24.11 5.23
C PRO A 261 6.11 25.47 5.21
N SER A 262 5.19 25.72 4.27
CA SER A 262 4.70 27.06 4.00
C SER A 262 3.18 27.23 4.03
N VAL A 263 2.41 26.17 4.30
CA VAL A 263 0.95 26.26 4.34
C VAL A 263 0.45 26.07 5.76
N SER A 264 -0.41 26.96 6.22
CA SER A 264 -1.11 26.86 7.51
C SER A 264 -2.61 27.00 7.31
N ALA A 265 -3.38 26.09 7.90
CA ALA A 265 -4.84 26.13 7.91
C ALA A 265 -5.35 26.23 9.36
N SER A 266 -6.33 27.09 9.60
CA SER A 266 -6.95 27.30 10.91
C SER A 266 -8.46 27.15 10.81
N GLY A 267 -9.10 26.69 11.86
CA GLY A 267 -10.55 26.53 11.96
C GLY A 267 -10.92 25.53 13.04
N ASP A 268 -12.19 25.22 13.14
CA ASP A 268 -12.68 24.18 14.04
C ASP A 268 -12.72 22.83 13.30
N ILE A 269 -12.43 21.73 14.00
CA ILE A 269 -12.55 20.37 13.44
C ILE A 269 -14.03 20.08 13.17
N TYR A 270 -14.44 20.15 11.93
CA TYR A 270 -15.83 19.92 11.50
C TYR A 270 -16.08 18.44 11.15
N ARG A 271 -15.10 17.78 10.52
CA ARG A 271 -15.07 16.32 10.27
C ARG A 271 -13.67 15.79 10.52
N ASN A 272 -13.60 14.58 11.05
CA ASN A 272 -12.34 13.89 11.31
C ASN A 272 -12.51 12.42 10.93
N GLU A 273 -12.33 12.15 9.63
CA GLU A 273 -12.51 10.84 9.05
C GLU A 273 -11.15 10.20 8.75
N TYR A 274 -11.12 8.88 8.62
CA TYR A 274 -9.87 8.16 8.38
C TYR A 274 -9.23 8.60 7.06
N GLY A 275 -8.12 9.31 7.15
CA GLY A 275 -7.34 9.84 6.01
C GLY A 275 -7.70 11.25 5.56
N VAL A 276 -8.81 11.83 6.02
CA VAL A 276 -9.23 13.20 5.68
C VAL A 276 -9.80 13.94 6.90
N LEU A 277 -9.44 15.20 7.00
CA LEU A 277 -9.94 16.12 8.03
C LEU A 277 -10.56 17.32 7.35
N VAL A 278 -11.67 17.83 7.88
CA VAL A 278 -12.31 19.06 7.40
C VAL A 278 -12.32 20.09 8.52
N LEU A 279 -11.73 21.25 8.24
CA LEU A 279 -11.88 22.45 9.07
C LEU A 279 -13.04 23.28 8.54
N SER A 280 -13.83 23.83 9.43
CA SER A 280 -14.89 24.79 9.11
C SER A 280 -15.22 25.62 10.35
N ASP A 281 -16.15 26.57 10.22
CA ASP A 281 -16.82 27.10 11.39
C ASP A 281 -17.96 26.18 11.88
N THR A 282 -18.66 26.56 12.93
CA THR A 282 -19.76 25.78 13.50
C THR A 282 -20.91 25.50 12.53
N ASP A 283 -21.09 26.37 11.54
CA ASP A 283 -22.18 26.31 10.57
C ASP A 283 -21.76 25.64 9.27
N GLY A 284 -20.51 25.14 9.21
CA GLY A 284 -19.96 24.48 8.01
C GLY A 284 -19.48 25.44 6.93
N ASN A 285 -19.40 26.76 7.23
CA ASN A 285 -18.98 27.74 6.21
C ASN A 285 -17.48 27.64 5.92
N THR A 286 -17.13 27.90 4.69
CA THR A 286 -15.74 27.94 4.20
C THR A 286 -14.94 26.67 4.50
N PRO A 287 -15.42 25.48 4.13
CA PRO A 287 -14.75 24.23 4.48
C PRO A 287 -13.36 24.16 3.85
N ILE A 288 -12.40 23.63 4.61
CA ILE A 288 -11.04 23.32 4.14
C ILE A 288 -10.83 21.83 4.31
N VAL A 289 -10.67 21.11 3.21
CA VAL A 289 -10.41 19.67 3.22
C VAL A 289 -8.91 19.43 3.25
N ILE A 290 -8.44 18.65 4.22
CA ILE A 290 -7.02 18.36 4.49
C ILE A 290 -6.79 16.85 4.38
N ALA A 291 -5.78 16.45 3.61
CA ALA A 291 -5.28 15.09 3.61
C ALA A 291 -4.50 14.83 4.90
N THR A 292 -5.01 13.96 5.77
CA THR A 292 -4.43 13.71 7.10
C THR A 292 -2.95 13.32 7.08
N PRO A 293 -2.44 12.50 6.13
CA PRO A 293 -1.02 12.16 6.07
C PRO A 293 -0.09 13.35 5.78
N GLN A 294 -0.64 14.48 5.33
CA GLN A 294 0.13 15.69 4.99
C GLN A 294 0.25 16.67 6.16
N ILE A 295 -0.32 16.34 7.32
CA ILE A 295 -0.25 17.17 8.51
C ILE A 295 1.14 17.08 9.13
N LEU A 296 1.82 18.23 9.21
CA LEU A 296 3.16 18.34 9.77
C LEU A 296 3.15 18.74 11.25
N ARG A 297 2.24 19.65 11.63
CA ARG A 297 2.14 20.17 13.00
C ARG A 297 0.71 20.57 13.31
N ILE A 298 0.29 20.28 14.53
CA ILE A 298 -0.98 20.71 15.08
C ILE A 298 -0.68 21.63 16.26
N PHE A 299 -1.34 22.77 16.30
CA PHE A 299 -1.33 23.68 17.42
C PHE A 299 -2.77 23.88 17.92
N THR A 300 -2.95 23.74 19.23
CA THR A 300 -4.22 23.95 19.94
C THR A 300 -3.95 24.77 21.21
N ASP A 301 -4.89 25.60 21.63
CA ASP A 301 -4.74 26.41 22.84
C ASP A 301 -4.84 25.56 24.12
N THR A 302 -5.51 24.43 24.05
CA THR A 302 -5.68 23.47 25.15
C THR A 302 -5.37 22.07 24.65
N ASP A 303 -4.96 21.14 25.54
CA ASP A 303 -4.74 19.76 25.16
C ASP A 303 -6.08 19.05 24.86
N PRO A 304 -6.38 18.71 23.61
CA PRO A 304 -7.66 18.08 23.25
C PRO A 304 -7.81 16.69 23.86
N ALA A 305 -6.70 15.97 24.10
CA ALA A 305 -6.71 14.62 24.67
C ALA A 305 -7.14 14.61 26.15
N LEU A 306 -7.03 15.73 26.87
CA LEU A 306 -7.44 15.89 28.28
C LEU A 306 -8.86 16.45 28.42
N SER A 307 -9.48 16.88 27.32
CA SER A 307 -10.82 17.46 27.36
C SER A 307 -11.87 16.35 27.43
N LEU A 308 -12.41 16.08 28.61
CA LEU A 308 -13.55 15.18 28.83
C LEU A 308 -14.91 15.81 28.41
N VAL A 309 -14.89 17.07 28.02
CA VAL A 309 -16.07 17.82 27.54
C VAL A 309 -15.74 18.27 26.13
N ALA A 310 -16.67 18.08 25.20
CA ALA A 310 -16.49 18.59 23.83
C ALA A 310 -16.08 20.07 23.91
N PRO A 311 -14.95 20.46 23.32
CA PRO A 311 -14.50 21.84 23.39
C PRO A 311 -15.60 22.73 22.84
N LYS A 312 -15.86 23.82 23.56
CA LYS A 312 -16.85 24.81 23.13
C LYS A 312 -16.27 25.46 21.88
N SER A 313 -16.83 25.15 20.71
CA SER A 313 -16.45 25.80 19.47
C SER A 313 -16.48 27.31 19.65
N ILE A 314 -15.36 27.97 19.36
CA ILE A 314 -15.24 29.43 19.48
C ILE A 314 -15.79 30.10 18.21
N GLY A 315 -16.22 29.29 17.21
CA GLY A 315 -16.74 29.81 15.95
C GLY A 315 -15.64 30.50 15.12
N THR A 316 -14.43 29.99 15.19
CA THR A 316 -13.29 30.55 14.48
C THR A 316 -13.51 30.43 12.97
N LYS A 317 -13.55 31.55 12.27
CA LYS A 317 -13.68 31.54 10.81
C LYS A 317 -12.48 30.82 10.20
N PRO A 318 -12.71 29.77 9.38
CA PRO A 318 -11.62 29.05 8.75
C PRO A 318 -10.77 29.96 7.88
N SER A 319 -9.48 29.73 7.89
CA SER A 319 -8.53 30.43 7.03
C SER A 319 -7.42 29.51 6.61
N ILE A 320 -6.91 29.70 5.40
CA ILE A 320 -5.72 29.05 4.91
C ILE A 320 -4.78 30.09 4.34
N THR A 321 -3.53 30.04 4.74
CA THR A 321 -2.50 31.02 4.35
C THR A 321 -1.23 30.33 3.90
N VAL A 322 -0.59 30.92 2.91
CA VAL A 322 0.78 30.59 2.52
C VAL A 322 1.71 31.47 3.37
N ILE A 323 2.54 30.82 4.18
CA ILE A 323 3.55 31.50 4.98
C ILE A 323 4.72 31.83 4.05
N LYS A 324 4.95 33.11 3.79
CA LYS A 324 6.17 33.56 3.11
C LYS A 324 7.25 33.69 4.18
N GLU A 325 8.29 32.86 4.08
CA GLU A 325 9.53 33.04 4.83
C GLU A 325 10.34 34.19 4.24
#